data_d07115e0801e2b13849e6b270774d29e
#
_entry.id   d07115e0801e2b13849e6b270774d29e
#
_cell.length_a   1.000
_cell.length_b   1.000
_cell.length_c   1.000
_cell.angle_alpha   90.00
_cell.angle_beta   90.00
_cell.angle_gamma   90.00
#
_symmetry.space_group_name_H-M   'P 1'
#
loop_
_entity.id
_entity.type
_entity.pdbx_description
1 polymer ?
#
loop_
_entity_poly.entity_id
_entity_poly.type
_entity_poly.pdbx_seq_one_letter_code
_entity_poly.pdbx_strand_id
1 'polypeptide(L)'
;MRFAEEVQKHGMRNYSRTIEAAIKYIHLHLHTSITLEETAEAAGISPGYLSRLFKKETGMFLVDYIQKERIEAACNMLTYSDYTAAQISEYLCFSTQSYFIKIFKKYTGTTPAKYKKYKVQDWK
;
A
#
# COMPACT_ATOMS: atom_id res chain seq x y z
N MET A 1 -16.02 3.53 -16.92
CA MET A 1 -14.89 3.52 -16.31
C MET A 1 -14.75 2.65 -15.09
N ARG A 2 -14.00 1.63 -15.27
CA ARG A 2 -13.89 0.64 -14.26
C ARG A 2 -13.24 1.11 -13.00
N PHE A 3 -12.31 2.01 -13.18
CA PHE A 3 -11.58 2.50 -12.04
C PHE A 3 -12.52 3.18 -11.04
N ALA A 4 -13.41 3.99 -11.54
CA ALA A 4 -14.35 4.68 -10.67
C ALA A 4 -15.25 3.69 -9.95
N GLU A 5 -15.64 2.65 -10.64
CA GLU A 5 -16.48 1.65 -10.01
C GLU A 5 -15.77 0.93 -8.89
N GLU A 6 -14.48 0.66 -9.10
CA GLU A 6 -13.74 -0.01 -8.05
C GLU A 6 -13.55 0.86 -6.83
N VAL A 7 -13.32 2.13 -7.05
CA VAL A 7 -13.20 3.05 -5.94
C VAL A 7 -14.49 3.07 -5.14
N GLN A 8 -15.61 3.09 -5.82
CA GLN A 8 -16.89 3.08 -5.14
C GLN A 8 -17.14 1.79 -4.39
N LYS A 9 -16.79 0.67 -5.01
CA LYS A 9 -16.90 -0.60 -4.34
C LYS A 9 -16.12 -0.59 -3.05
N HIS A 10 -14.93 -0.04 -3.10
CA HIS A 10 -14.09 0.05 -1.94
C HIS A 10 -14.76 0.89 -0.86
N GLY A 11 -15.30 2.02 -1.23
CA GLY A 11 -15.96 2.90 -0.29
C GLY A 11 -17.19 2.29 0.33
N MET A 12 -17.74 1.25 -0.29
CA MET A 12 -18.94 0.64 0.23
C MET A 12 -18.67 -0.50 1.18
N ARG A 13 -17.42 -0.75 1.52
CA ARG A 13 -17.11 -1.85 2.40
C ARG A 13 -17.48 -1.62 3.83
N ASN A 14 -18.01 -0.64 4.24
CA ASN A 14 -18.50 -0.47 5.60
C ASN A 14 -17.50 -0.79 6.69
N TYR A 15 -16.27 -0.30 6.50
CA TYR A 15 -15.33 -0.35 7.60
C TYR A 15 -15.82 0.58 8.71
N SER A 16 -15.53 0.20 9.94
CA SER A 16 -15.83 1.09 11.06
C SER A 16 -15.05 2.39 10.89
N ARG A 17 -15.51 3.44 11.57
CA ARG A 17 -14.81 4.72 11.53
C ARG A 17 -13.39 4.58 12.03
N THR A 18 -13.19 3.74 13.03
CA THR A 18 -11.86 3.49 13.57
C THR A 18 -10.93 2.94 12.51
N ILE A 19 -11.39 1.95 11.76
CA ILE A 19 -10.56 1.34 10.71
C ILE A 19 -10.39 2.30 9.55
N GLU A 20 -11.42 3.06 9.22
CA GLU A 20 -11.27 4.08 8.18
C GLU A 20 -10.20 5.09 8.55
N ALA A 21 -10.15 5.51 9.81
CA ALA A 21 -9.12 6.44 10.26
C ALA A 21 -7.73 5.83 10.16
N ALA A 22 -7.60 4.55 10.51
CA ALA A 22 -6.32 3.87 10.38
C ALA A 22 -5.87 3.79 8.93
N ILE A 23 -6.79 3.45 8.04
CA ILE A 23 -6.47 3.34 6.61
C ILE A 23 -6.06 4.70 6.05
N LYS A 24 -6.77 5.75 6.44
CA LYS A 24 -6.43 7.08 5.99
C LYS A 24 -5.04 7.48 6.46
N TYR A 25 -4.72 7.17 7.71
CA TYR A 25 -3.40 7.46 8.24
C TYR A 25 -2.33 6.75 7.43
N ILE A 26 -2.56 5.48 7.12
CA ILE A 26 -1.61 4.69 6.34
C ILE A 26 -1.38 5.32 4.98
N HIS A 27 -2.46 5.67 4.29
CA HIS A 27 -2.33 6.24 2.95
C HIS A 27 -1.58 7.56 2.94
N LEU A 28 -1.72 8.34 4.00
CA LEU A 28 -1.05 9.62 4.09
C LEU A 28 0.42 9.49 4.45
N HIS A 29 0.86 8.33 4.91
CA HIS A 29 2.21 8.16 5.43
C HIS A 29 3.00 7.06 4.75
N LEU A 30 2.61 6.66 3.54
CA LEU A 30 3.32 5.57 2.85
C LEU A 30 4.78 5.89 2.59
N HIS A 31 5.14 7.16 2.53
CA HIS A 31 6.52 7.57 2.26
C HIS A 31 7.32 7.79 3.55
N THR A 32 6.77 7.43 4.70
CA THR A 32 7.48 7.50 5.98
C THR A 32 7.32 6.17 6.68
N SER A 33 8.07 5.99 7.77
CA SER A 33 7.86 4.76 8.53
C SER A 33 6.50 4.83 9.23
N ILE A 34 5.83 3.70 9.30
CA ILE A 34 4.53 3.60 9.94
C ILE A 34 4.62 2.52 11.01
N THR A 35 4.26 2.89 12.24
CA THR A 35 4.25 1.93 13.33
C THR A 35 2.80 1.62 13.72
N LEU A 36 2.62 0.48 14.35
CA LEU A 36 1.31 0.11 14.88
C LEU A 36 0.84 1.14 15.91
N GLU A 37 1.77 1.61 16.74
CA GLU A 37 1.44 2.58 17.78
C GLU A 37 0.94 3.88 17.19
N GLU A 38 1.64 4.39 16.19
CA GLU A 38 1.24 5.65 15.56
C GLU A 38 -0.12 5.51 14.88
N THR A 39 -0.33 4.39 14.21
CA THR A 39 -1.59 4.16 13.53
C THR A 39 -2.73 4.05 14.52
N ALA A 40 -2.49 3.37 15.64
CA ALA A 40 -3.50 3.22 16.69
C ALA A 40 -3.84 4.57 17.30
N GLU A 41 -2.83 5.40 17.50
CA GLU A 41 -3.06 6.72 18.05
C GLU A 41 -3.94 7.54 17.11
N ALA A 42 -3.65 7.48 15.82
CA ALA A 42 -4.45 8.19 14.82
C ALA A 42 -5.89 7.68 14.80
N ALA A 43 -6.09 6.41 15.10
CA ALA A 43 -7.43 5.81 15.13
C ALA A 43 -8.12 5.94 16.47
N GLY A 44 -7.40 6.41 17.50
CA GLY A 44 -7.99 6.64 18.83
C GLY A 44 -8.24 5.37 19.62
N ILE A 45 -7.46 4.31 19.38
CA ILE A 45 -7.60 3.05 20.11
C ILE A 45 -6.24 2.50 20.47
N SER A 46 -6.24 1.46 21.30
CA SER A 46 -4.97 0.84 21.70
C SER A 46 -4.38 0.04 20.55
N PRO A 47 -3.05 -0.13 20.53
CA PRO A 47 -2.42 -0.91 19.46
C PRO A 47 -2.92 -2.34 19.37
N GLY A 48 -3.11 -3.00 20.52
CA GLY A 48 -3.60 -4.37 20.50
C GLY A 48 -4.99 -4.49 19.93
N TYR A 49 -5.86 -3.56 20.27
CA TYR A 49 -7.21 -3.56 19.75
C TYR A 49 -7.21 -3.27 18.25
N LEU A 50 -6.38 -2.31 17.81
CA LEU A 50 -6.28 -2.02 16.39
C LEU A 50 -5.84 -3.26 15.61
N SER A 51 -4.83 -3.96 16.12
CA SER A 51 -4.31 -5.13 15.43
C SER A 51 -5.42 -6.16 15.19
N ARG A 52 -6.20 -6.43 16.21
CA ARG A 52 -7.28 -7.42 16.09
C ARG A 52 -8.41 -6.93 15.20
N LEU A 53 -8.82 -5.69 15.40
CA LEU A 53 -9.94 -5.15 14.64
C LEU A 53 -9.58 -5.01 13.17
N PHE A 54 -8.35 -4.60 12.89
CA PHE A 54 -7.92 -4.43 11.51
C PHE A 54 -7.97 -5.76 10.76
N LYS A 55 -7.44 -6.82 11.38
CA LYS A 55 -7.49 -8.14 10.77
C LYS A 55 -8.92 -8.61 10.59
N LYS A 56 -9.76 -8.35 11.57
CA LYS A 56 -11.15 -8.77 11.50
C LYS A 56 -11.89 -8.08 10.35
N GLU A 57 -11.70 -6.77 10.20
CA GLU A 57 -12.47 -6.02 9.21
C GLU A 57 -11.88 -6.09 7.82
N THR A 58 -10.56 -6.07 7.68
CA THR A 58 -9.94 -6.05 6.37
C THR A 58 -9.52 -7.42 5.86
N GLY A 59 -9.42 -8.40 6.76
CA GLY A 59 -8.94 -9.72 6.40
C GLY A 59 -7.43 -9.81 6.34
N MET A 60 -6.70 -8.72 6.58
CA MET A 60 -5.25 -8.68 6.49
C MET A 60 -4.65 -8.17 7.78
N PHE A 61 -3.44 -8.67 8.10
CA PHE A 61 -2.68 -8.04 9.17
C PHE A 61 -2.26 -6.65 8.73
N LEU A 62 -2.14 -5.75 9.70
CA LEU A 62 -1.81 -4.36 9.41
C LEU A 62 -0.52 -4.24 8.60
N VAL A 63 0.50 -4.99 8.98
CA VAL A 63 1.79 -4.93 8.31
C VAL A 63 1.69 -5.35 6.83
N ASP A 64 0.89 -6.37 6.56
CA ASP A 64 0.70 -6.84 5.17
C ASP A 64 -0.09 -5.83 4.36
N TYR A 65 -1.06 -5.21 4.98
CA TYR A 65 -1.85 -4.18 4.31
C TYR A 65 -0.97 -3.00 3.92
N ILE A 66 -0.10 -2.57 4.83
CA ILE A 66 0.81 -1.46 4.53
C ILE A 66 1.73 -1.82 3.37
N GLN A 67 2.28 -3.04 3.38
CA GLN A 67 3.13 -3.49 2.28
C GLN A 67 2.38 -3.46 0.95
N LYS A 68 1.16 -3.99 0.96
CA LYS A 68 0.36 -4.02 -0.25
C LYS A 68 0.10 -2.63 -0.78
N GLU A 69 -0.24 -1.70 0.10
CA GLU A 69 -0.50 -0.33 -0.32
C GLU A 69 0.76 0.35 -0.85
N ARG A 70 1.91 0.04 -0.26
CA ARG A 70 3.17 0.57 -0.78
C ARG A 70 3.47 0.02 -2.17
N ILE A 71 3.17 -1.25 -2.40
CA ILE A 71 3.37 -1.81 -3.74
C ILE A 71 2.42 -1.18 -4.75
N GLU A 72 1.19 -0.90 -4.36
CA GLU A 72 0.27 -0.21 -5.27
C GLU A 72 0.78 1.18 -5.62
N ALA A 73 1.31 1.90 -4.63
CA ALA A 73 1.93 3.19 -4.88
C ALA A 73 3.13 3.06 -5.80
N ALA A 74 3.93 2.01 -5.62
CA ALA A 74 5.08 1.76 -6.49
C ALA A 74 4.63 1.53 -7.92
N CYS A 75 3.56 0.79 -8.12
CA CYS A 75 3.03 0.57 -9.46
C CYS A 75 2.65 1.89 -10.14
N ASN A 76 2.02 2.78 -9.39
CA ASN A 76 1.68 4.09 -9.93
C ASN A 76 2.93 4.90 -10.27
N MET A 77 3.93 4.86 -9.41
CA MET A 77 5.16 5.60 -9.66
C MET A 77 5.89 5.04 -10.89
N LEU A 78 5.89 3.73 -11.06
CA LEU A 78 6.51 3.12 -12.23
C LEU A 78 5.75 3.47 -13.51
N THR A 79 4.45 3.60 -13.42
CA THR A 79 3.61 3.88 -14.57
C THR A 79 3.69 5.34 -15.00
N TYR A 80 3.69 6.26 -14.03
CA TYR A 80 3.49 7.67 -14.32
C TYR A 80 4.68 8.56 -14.05
N SER A 81 5.85 7.98 -13.76
CA SER A 81 7.04 8.79 -13.51
C SER A 81 8.26 8.06 -14.02
N ASP A 82 9.40 8.77 -13.98
CA ASP A 82 10.67 8.20 -14.41
C ASP A 82 11.54 7.74 -13.25
N TYR A 83 10.98 7.64 -12.07
CA TYR A 83 11.73 7.18 -10.92
C TYR A 83 12.23 5.76 -11.13
N THR A 84 13.44 5.50 -10.67
CA THR A 84 14.01 4.17 -10.74
C THR A 84 13.47 3.30 -9.60
N ALA A 85 13.65 1.99 -9.74
CA ALA A 85 13.25 1.09 -8.67
C ALA A 85 13.96 1.43 -7.37
N ALA A 86 15.24 1.83 -7.45
CA ALA A 86 15.97 2.22 -6.24
C ALA A 86 15.34 3.44 -5.58
N GLN A 87 14.99 4.44 -6.37
CA GLN A 87 14.37 5.64 -5.83
C GLN A 87 13.00 5.34 -5.22
N ILE A 88 12.21 4.52 -5.88
CA ILE A 88 10.89 4.16 -5.39
C ILE A 88 11.01 3.37 -4.09
N SER A 89 11.93 2.43 -4.04
CA SER A 89 12.17 1.63 -2.85
C SER A 89 12.50 2.52 -1.65
N GLU A 90 13.35 3.49 -1.85
CA GLU A 90 13.73 4.40 -0.78
C GLU A 90 12.56 5.28 -0.37
N TYR A 91 11.85 5.84 -1.33
CA TYR A 91 10.73 6.73 -1.03
C TYR A 91 9.64 6.01 -0.24
N LEU A 92 9.40 4.75 -0.56
CA LEU A 92 8.33 3.99 0.08
C LEU A 92 8.83 3.19 1.28
N CYS A 93 10.02 3.52 1.79
CA CYS A 93 10.52 3.01 3.07
C CYS A 93 10.77 1.50 3.10
N PHE A 94 11.15 0.93 1.97
CA PHE A 94 11.63 -0.45 1.98
C PHE A 94 13.09 -0.44 2.46
N SER A 95 13.43 -1.43 3.28
CA SER A 95 14.75 -1.47 3.90
C SER A 95 15.87 -1.61 2.88
N THR A 96 15.64 -2.36 1.81
CA THR A 96 16.62 -2.51 0.73
C THR A 96 15.88 -2.60 -0.59
N GLN A 97 16.59 -2.33 -1.67
CA GLN A 97 16.01 -2.50 -2.99
C GLN A 97 15.70 -3.97 -3.26
N SER A 98 16.58 -4.85 -2.81
CA SER A 98 16.35 -6.29 -2.99
C SER A 98 15.05 -6.75 -2.33
N TYR A 99 14.81 -6.26 -1.12
CA TYR A 99 13.59 -6.60 -0.41
C TYR A 99 12.37 -6.04 -1.14
N PHE A 100 12.48 -4.81 -1.62
CA PHE A 100 11.40 -4.20 -2.39
C PHE A 100 11.05 -5.05 -3.62
N ILE A 101 12.07 -5.48 -4.37
CA ILE A 101 11.84 -6.28 -5.56
C ILE A 101 11.14 -7.60 -5.19
N LYS A 102 11.57 -8.21 -4.09
CA LYS A 102 10.97 -9.45 -3.64
C LYS A 102 9.48 -9.25 -3.31
N ILE A 103 9.16 -8.21 -2.57
CA ILE A 103 7.77 -7.94 -2.19
C ILE A 103 6.95 -7.52 -3.40
N PHE A 104 7.53 -6.71 -4.28
CA PHE A 104 6.85 -6.31 -5.50
C PHE A 104 6.45 -7.53 -6.33
N LYS A 105 7.38 -8.47 -6.48
CA LYS A 105 7.11 -9.67 -7.24
C LYS A 105 6.04 -10.53 -6.56
N LYS A 106 6.04 -10.54 -5.23
CA LYS A 106 5.04 -11.29 -4.49
C LYS A 106 3.63 -10.78 -4.80
N TYR A 107 3.44 -9.48 -4.88
CA TYR A 107 2.11 -8.91 -5.06
C TYR A 107 1.72 -8.71 -6.51
N THR A 108 2.67 -8.51 -7.41
CA THR A 108 2.33 -8.24 -8.81
C THR A 108 2.65 -9.39 -9.75
N GLY A 109 3.46 -10.35 -9.31
CA GLY A 109 3.86 -11.47 -10.15
C GLY A 109 5.03 -11.16 -11.06
N THR A 110 5.57 -9.93 -11.04
CA THR A 110 6.66 -9.57 -11.92
C THR A 110 7.59 -8.59 -11.20
N THR A 111 8.75 -8.33 -11.80
CA THR A 111 9.71 -7.37 -11.23
C THR A 111 9.31 -5.95 -11.61
N PRO A 112 9.80 -4.95 -10.83
CA PRO A 112 9.50 -3.56 -11.20
C PRO A 112 9.97 -3.20 -12.60
N ALA A 113 11.13 -3.70 -13.01
CA ALA A 113 11.64 -3.38 -14.34
C ALA A 113 10.72 -3.92 -15.42
N LYS A 114 10.27 -5.15 -15.27
CA LYS A 114 9.36 -5.74 -16.26
C LYS A 114 8.00 -5.06 -16.22
N TYR A 115 7.54 -4.72 -15.02
CA TYR A 115 6.26 -4.04 -14.88
C TYR A 115 6.25 -2.73 -15.65
N LYS A 116 7.31 -1.95 -15.50
CA LYS A 116 7.43 -0.68 -16.20
C LYS A 116 7.47 -0.89 -17.71
N LYS A 117 8.19 -1.90 -18.15
CA LYS A 117 8.29 -2.19 -19.57
C LYS A 117 6.93 -2.55 -20.17
N TYR A 118 6.17 -3.39 -19.48
CA TYR A 118 4.85 -3.76 -19.96
C TYR A 118 3.93 -2.56 -20.04
N LYS A 119 3.97 -1.70 -19.03
CA LYS A 119 3.11 -0.53 -19.02
C LYS A 119 3.43 0.40 -20.18
N VAL A 120 4.72 0.58 -20.46
CA VAL A 120 5.11 1.41 -21.60
C VAL A 120 4.61 0.81 -22.90
N GLN A 121 4.69 -0.50 -23.04
CA GLN A 121 4.21 -1.16 -24.24
C GLN A 121 2.70 -1.05 -24.39
N ASP A 122 1.98 -1.08 -23.28
CA ASP A 122 0.53 -0.97 -23.33
C ASP A 122 0.08 0.37 -23.89
N TRP A 123 0.90 1.39 -23.78
CA TRP A 123 0.55 2.70 -24.29
C TRP A 123 0.62 2.78 -25.80
N LYS A 124 1.30 1.87 -26.42
CA LYS A 124 1.43 1.84 -27.86
C LYS A 124 0.42 0.94 -28.49
#